data_93bbe1d4ff1bf2dc3b1ceb1f30098456
#
_entry.id   93bbe1d4ff1bf2dc3b1ceb1f30098456
#
_cell.length_a   1.000
_cell.length_b   1.000
_cell.length_c   1.000
_cell.angle_alpha   90.00
_cell.angle_beta   90.00
_cell.angle_gamma   90.00
#
_symmetry.space_group_name_H-M   'P 1'
#
loop_
_entity.id
_entity.type
_entity.pdbx_description
1 polymer ?
#
loop_
_entity_poly.entity_id
_entity_poly.type
_entity_poly.pdbx_seq_one_letter_code
_entity_poly.pdbx_strand_id
1 'polypeptide(L)'
;MCKKLLLLLLLLPFQLLSAQTKLLTDFPEGYTPEEVGKRLAYRFVGEKHALHAGKWIGYPETFYWNGALKYAAVTKDKELIKLLEDKFAPLFTSEKALQPIMNHVDLNMFGSLPLDMYRVTKDKKYLYLGLPYADSQWEVPANAKPKEK
;
A
#
# COMPACT_ATOMS: atom_id res chain seq x y z
N MET A 1 -0.35 6.51 -53.18
CA MET A 1 -1.43 6.67 -52.19
C MET A 1 -1.14 6.08 -50.81
N CYS A 2 -0.25 5.09 -50.64
CA CYS A 2 0.01 4.45 -49.31
C CYS A 2 0.70 5.32 -48.22
N LYS A 3 1.60 6.24 -48.58
CA LYS A 3 2.37 7.03 -47.59
C LYS A 3 1.52 8.02 -46.78
N LYS A 4 0.49 8.62 -47.40
CA LYS A 4 -0.40 9.59 -46.72
C LYS A 4 -1.36 8.90 -45.75
N LEU A 5 -1.75 7.65 -46.00
CA LEU A 5 -2.64 6.86 -45.14
C LEU A 5 -1.89 6.39 -43.87
N LEU A 6 -0.58 6.06 -43.99
CA LEU A 6 0.26 5.66 -42.88
C LEU A 6 0.49 6.82 -41.88
N LEU A 7 0.61 8.05 -42.37
CA LEU A 7 0.79 9.25 -41.54
C LEU A 7 -0.48 9.57 -40.72
N LEU A 8 -1.66 9.33 -41.29
CA LEU A 8 -2.93 9.54 -40.59
C LEU A 8 -3.16 8.55 -39.46
N LEU A 9 -2.72 7.29 -39.65
CA LEU A 9 -2.80 6.22 -38.63
C LEU A 9 -1.86 6.48 -37.43
N LEU A 10 -0.73 7.17 -37.63
CA LEU A 10 0.22 7.51 -36.57
C LEU A 10 -0.25 8.69 -35.70
N LEU A 11 -1.13 9.54 -36.20
CA LEU A 11 -1.64 10.71 -35.48
C LEU A 11 -2.87 10.39 -34.59
N LEU A 12 -3.60 9.31 -34.87
CA LEU A 12 -4.78 8.91 -34.11
C LEU A 12 -4.50 8.57 -32.63
N PRO A 13 -3.43 7.81 -32.27
CA PRO A 13 -3.18 7.50 -30.86
C PRO A 13 -2.77 8.73 -30.03
N PHE A 14 -2.19 9.76 -30.64
CA PHE A 14 -1.80 10.98 -29.95
C PHE A 14 -3.00 11.84 -29.51
N GLN A 15 -4.07 11.84 -30.29
CA GLN A 15 -5.29 12.57 -29.93
C GLN A 15 -6.09 11.88 -28.83
N LEU A 16 -6.06 10.53 -28.78
CA LEU A 16 -6.73 9.75 -27.75
C LEU A 16 -6.05 9.93 -26.38
N LEU A 17 -4.72 10.03 -26.32
CA LEU A 17 -4.00 10.32 -25.09
C LEU A 17 -4.32 11.72 -24.54
N SER A 18 -4.45 12.71 -25.42
CA SER A 18 -4.79 14.08 -25.00
C SER A 18 -6.23 14.20 -24.46
N ALA A 19 -7.17 13.39 -24.97
CA ALA A 19 -8.54 13.37 -24.45
C ALA A 19 -8.63 12.74 -23.06
N GLN A 20 -7.84 11.70 -22.77
CA GLN A 20 -7.81 11.07 -21.44
C GLN A 20 -7.17 11.98 -20.37
N THR A 21 -6.14 12.74 -20.70
CA THR A 21 -5.52 13.69 -19.76
C THR A 21 -6.45 14.84 -19.39
N LYS A 22 -7.30 15.28 -20.30
CA LYS A 22 -8.24 16.38 -20.03
C LYS A 22 -9.38 16.00 -19.07
N LEU A 23 -9.79 14.72 -19.05
CA LEU A 23 -10.82 14.20 -18.14
C LEU A 23 -10.31 14.05 -16.70
N LEU A 24 -8.98 14.01 -16.48
CA LEU A 24 -8.36 13.82 -15.17
C LEU A 24 -7.87 15.12 -14.52
N THR A 25 -8.15 16.28 -15.11
CA THR A 25 -7.63 17.57 -14.64
C THR A 25 -8.71 18.54 -14.15
N ASP A 26 -9.98 18.23 -14.37
CA ASP A 26 -11.09 19.11 -14.02
C ASP A 26 -11.74 18.66 -12.70
N PHE A 27 -10.98 18.80 -11.60
CA PHE A 27 -11.47 18.50 -10.25
C PHE A 27 -11.93 19.78 -9.56
N PRO A 28 -13.03 19.75 -8.77
CA PRO A 28 -13.36 20.84 -7.88
C PRO A 28 -12.23 21.15 -6.91
N GLU A 29 -12.15 22.38 -6.43
CA GLU A 29 -11.17 22.79 -5.41
C GLU A 29 -11.25 21.88 -4.18
N GLY A 30 -10.11 21.41 -3.69
CA GLY A 30 -10.02 20.48 -2.56
C GLY A 30 -10.27 19.02 -2.90
N TYR A 31 -10.55 18.66 -4.17
CA TYR A 31 -10.87 17.29 -4.59
C TYR A 31 -9.90 16.72 -5.64
N THR A 32 -8.79 17.37 -5.88
CA THR A 32 -7.75 16.75 -6.69
C THR A 32 -7.25 15.46 -6.04
N PRO A 33 -6.77 14.47 -6.82
CA PRO A 33 -6.19 13.23 -6.26
C PRO A 33 -5.08 13.52 -5.23
N GLU A 34 -4.29 14.57 -5.45
CA GLU A 34 -3.23 14.99 -4.52
C GLU A 34 -3.81 15.49 -3.20
N GLU A 35 -4.78 16.39 -3.22
CA GLU A 35 -5.40 16.94 -2.02
C GLU A 35 -6.16 15.87 -1.21
N VAL A 36 -6.90 15.02 -1.90
CA VAL A 36 -7.61 13.90 -1.25
C VAL A 36 -6.62 12.91 -0.67
N GLY A 37 -5.60 12.53 -1.43
CA GLY A 37 -4.54 11.62 -0.99
C GLY A 37 -3.81 12.15 0.25
N LYS A 38 -3.47 13.45 0.27
CA LYS A 38 -2.85 14.10 1.42
C LYS A 38 -3.73 14.01 2.66
N ARG A 39 -5.00 14.44 2.56
CA ARG A 39 -5.92 14.40 3.69
C ARG A 39 -6.09 13.00 4.27
N LEU A 40 -6.25 11.99 3.40
CA LEU A 40 -6.42 10.61 3.84
C LEU A 40 -5.15 10.06 4.51
N ALA A 41 -3.97 10.31 3.94
CA ALA A 41 -2.71 9.81 4.47
C ALA A 41 -2.38 10.43 5.84
N TYR A 42 -2.51 11.75 5.98
CA TYR A 42 -2.26 12.43 7.26
C TYR A 42 -3.31 12.10 8.32
N ARG A 43 -4.58 11.95 7.93
CA ARG A 43 -5.62 11.47 8.84
C ARG A 43 -5.28 10.07 9.36
N PHE A 44 -4.91 9.16 8.48
CA PHE A 44 -4.55 7.79 8.86
C PHE A 44 -3.43 7.73 9.91
N VAL A 45 -2.42 8.58 9.81
CA VAL A 45 -1.33 8.63 10.80
C VAL A 45 -1.85 8.90 12.21
N GLY A 46 -2.86 9.76 12.37
CA GLY A 46 -3.45 10.12 13.66
C GLY A 46 -4.48 9.12 14.20
N GLU A 47 -4.93 8.16 13.39
CA GLU A 47 -5.95 7.18 13.81
C GLU A 47 -5.32 6.02 14.61
N LYS A 48 -6.13 5.40 15.47
CA LYS A 48 -5.74 4.15 16.15
C LYS A 48 -5.72 2.99 15.17
N HIS A 49 -5.03 1.92 15.54
CA HIS A 49 -5.01 0.69 14.73
C HIS A 49 -6.41 0.08 14.58
N ALA A 50 -6.78 -0.27 13.35
CA ALA A 50 -8.01 -1.01 13.06
C ALA A 50 -7.76 -2.52 13.25
N LEU A 51 -8.25 -3.05 14.36
CA LEU A 51 -7.95 -4.42 14.76
C LEU A 51 -8.99 -5.42 14.25
N HIS A 52 -8.52 -6.53 13.71
CA HIS A 52 -9.35 -7.71 13.44
C HIS A 52 -9.71 -8.40 14.77
N ALA A 53 -11.01 -8.57 15.00
CA ALA A 53 -11.56 -9.14 16.25
C ALA A 53 -11.01 -8.48 17.53
N GLY A 54 -10.58 -7.21 17.46
CA GLY A 54 -10.03 -6.47 18.58
C GLY A 54 -8.64 -6.93 19.04
N LYS A 55 -7.92 -7.76 18.25
CA LYS A 55 -6.66 -8.39 18.66
C LYS A 55 -5.47 -8.02 17.78
N TRP A 56 -5.62 -8.08 16.47
CA TRP A 56 -4.50 -7.98 15.53
C TRP A 56 -4.78 -6.98 14.43
N ILE A 57 -3.73 -6.39 13.88
CA ILE A 57 -3.84 -5.58 12.68
C ILE A 57 -4.34 -6.47 11.54
N GLY A 58 -5.51 -6.14 10.99
CA GLY A 58 -6.14 -6.88 9.91
C GLY A 58 -5.90 -6.25 8.53
N TYR A 59 -6.32 -6.95 7.48
CA TYR A 59 -6.17 -6.50 6.10
C TYR A 59 -6.74 -5.09 5.81
N PRO A 60 -7.84 -4.61 6.44
CA PRO A 60 -8.31 -3.25 6.15
C PRO A 60 -7.28 -2.19 6.47
N GLU A 61 -6.56 -2.33 7.60
CA GLU A 61 -5.53 -1.38 7.96
C GLU A 61 -4.34 -1.43 7.01
N THR A 62 -3.97 -2.62 6.51
CA THR A 62 -2.85 -2.75 5.57
C THR A 62 -3.10 -1.97 4.28
N PHE A 63 -4.35 -1.83 3.84
CA PHE A 63 -4.70 -0.98 2.70
C PHE A 63 -4.50 0.51 2.98
N TYR A 64 -4.83 0.98 4.18
CA TYR A 64 -4.57 2.38 4.56
C TYR A 64 -3.08 2.67 4.59
N TRP A 65 -2.28 1.76 5.17
CA TRP A 65 -0.82 1.86 5.15
C TRP A 65 -0.28 1.92 3.72
N ASN A 66 -0.70 1.00 2.88
CA ASN A 66 -0.27 0.94 1.49
C ASN A 66 -0.60 2.22 0.73
N GLY A 67 -1.81 2.77 0.93
CA GLY A 67 -2.22 4.05 0.34
C GLY A 67 -1.35 5.21 0.82
N ALA A 68 -1.14 5.33 2.13
CA ALA A 68 -0.34 6.41 2.72
C ALA A 68 1.13 6.34 2.30
N LEU A 69 1.73 5.14 2.30
CA LEU A 69 3.12 4.93 1.86
C LEU A 69 3.30 5.22 0.36
N LYS A 70 2.36 4.80 -0.48
CA LYS A 70 2.39 5.12 -1.91
C LYS A 70 2.28 6.62 -2.15
N TYR A 71 1.35 7.27 -1.45
CA TYR A 71 1.21 8.71 -1.54
C TYR A 71 2.52 9.41 -1.14
N ALA A 72 3.08 9.09 0.03
CA ALA A 72 4.33 9.66 0.52
C ALA A 72 5.50 9.43 -0.47
N ALA A 73 5.59 8.24 -1.06
CA ALA A 73 6.63 7.91 -2.02
C ALA A 73 6.51 8.71 -3.34
N VAL A 74 5.29 8.83 -3.89
CA VAL A 74 5.04 9.55 -5.15
C VAL A 74 5.23 11.05 -4.99
N THR A 75 4.77 11.63 -3.88
CA THR A 75 4.90 13.05 -3.58
C THR A 75 6.26 13.42 -2.98
N LYS A 76 7.08 12.43 -2.63
CA LYS A 76 8.36 12.60 -1.93
C LYS A 76 8.20 13.32 -0.57
N ASP A 77 7.07 13.07 0.09
CA ASP A 77 6.72 13.67 1.38
C ASP A 77 7.50 12.98 2.51
N LYS A 78 8.65 13.55 2.86
CA LYS A 78 9.55 13.01 3.89
C LYS A 78 8.95 13.12 5.30
N GLU A 79 8.15 14.15 5.56
CA GLU A 79 7.47 14.30 6.83
C GLU A 79 6.46 13.18 7.05
N LEU A 80 5.64 12.90 6.04
CA LEU A 80 4.68 11.80 6.10
C LEU A 80 5.38 10.44 6.28
N ILE A 81 6.51 10.22 5.57
CA ILE A 81 7.30 8.99 5.77
C ILE A 81 7.73 8.86 7.23
N LYS A 82 8.25 9.94 7.83
CA LYS A 82 8.66 9.93 9.24
C LYS A 82 7.49 9.63 10.18
N LEU A 83 6.34 10.24 9.96
CA LEU A 83 5.14 10.00 10.77
C LEU A 83 4.65 8.55 10.65
N LEU A 84 4.76 7.95 9.47
CA LEU A 84 4.45 6.53 9.26
C LEU A 84 5.47 5.63 9.97
N GLU A 85 6.76 5.97 9.97
CA GLU A 85 7.77 5.25 10.77
C GLU A 85 7.46 5.33 12.27
N ASP A 86 7.08 6.50 12.77
CA ASP A 86 6.73 6.69 14.18
C ASP A 86 5.46 5.91 14.56
N LYS A 87 4.45 5.87 13.68
CA LYS A 87 3.25 5.05 13.87
C LYS A 87 3.57 3.55 13.85
N PHE A 88 4.56 3.11 13.09
CA PHE A 88 4.98 1.72 13.01
C PHE A 88 5.86 1.27 14.19
N ALA A 89 6.68 2.17 14.72
CA ALA A 89 7.70 1.83 15.71
C ALA A 89 7.20 1.04 16.93
N PRO A 90 6.01 1.35 17.52
CA PRO A 90 5.45 0.58 18.64
C PRO A 90 5.20 -0.90 18.31
N LEU A 91 4.97 -1.24 17.04
CA LEU A 91 4.78 -2.64 16.62
C LEU A 91 6.02 -3.51 16.81
N PHE A 92 7.21 -2.92 16.91
CA PHE A 92 8.43 -3.65 17.26
C PHE A 92 8.57 -3.88 18.77
N THR A 93 7.82 -3.14 19.61
CA THR A 93 8.00 -3.07 21.06
C THR A 93 6.70 -3.22 21.84
N SER A 94 6.10 -2.12 22.27
CA SER A 94 4.92 -2.10 23.14
C SER A 94 3.64 -2.67 22.52
N GLU A 95 3.53 -2.60 21.20
CA GLU A 95 2.36 -3.09 20.44
C GLU A 95 2.67 -4.35 19.63
N LYS A 96 3.78 -5.03 19.95
CA LYS A 96 4.18 -6.27 19.25
C LYS A 96 3.07 -7.34 19.24
N ALA A 97 2.23 -7.38 20.26
CA ALA A 97 1.10 -8.31 20.34
C ALA A 97 0.00 -8.05 19.30
N LEU A 98 0.00 -6.87 18.65
CA LEU A 98 -0.92 -6.55 17.55
C LEU A 98 -0.48 -7.12 16.21
N GLN A 99 0.76 -7.62 16.10
CA GLN A 99 1.20 -8.36 14.93
C GLN A 99 0.41 -9.67 14.82
N PRO A 100 -0.24 -9.94 13.68
CA PRO A 100 -1.06 -11.14 13.54
C PRO A 100 -0.22 -12.41 13.40
N ILE A 101 -0.90 -13.53 13.57
CA ILE A 101 -0.32 -14.85 13.28
C ILE A 101 -0.15 -15.04 11.77
N MET A 102 0.83 -15.84 11.38
CA MET A 102 1.07 -16.23 9.99
C MET A 102 0.07 -17.33 9.55
N ASN A 103 0.05 -17.62 8.25
CA ASN A 103 -0.75 -18.69 7.63
C ASN A 103 -2.29 -18.52 7.78
N HIS A 104 -2.76 -17.28 7.85
CA HIS A 104 -4.18 -16.94 7.77
C HIS A 104 -4.36 -15.88 6.69
N VAL A 105 -5.25 -16.12 5.72
CA VAL A 105 -5.37 -15.29 4.52
C VAL A 105 -5.52 -13.80 4.82
N ASP A 106 -6.43 -13.44 5.73
CA ASP A 106 -6.70 -12.04 6.08
C ASP A 106 -5.61 -11.41 6.96
N LEU A 107 -4.96 -12.22 7.79
CA LEU A 107 -3.96 -11.76 8.73
C LEU A 107 -2.56 -11.74 8.10
N ASN A 108 -2.29 -12.65 7.18
CA ASN A 108 -1.01 -12.72 6.49
C ASN A 108 -0.73 -11.49 5.60
N MET A 109 -1.78 -10.76 5.21
CA MET A 109 -1.68 -9.47 4.54
C MET A 109 -0.86 -8.44 5.33
N PHE A 110 -0.77 -8.59 6.67
CA PHE A 110 0.10 -7.75 7.50
C PHE A 110 1.55 -7.72 6.99
N GLY A 111 2.06 -8.83 6.47
CA GLY A 111 3.41 -8.90 5.95
C GLY A 111 3.72 -7.92 4.82
N SER A 112 2.72 -7.52 4.04
CA SER A 112 2.89 -6.52 2.98
C SER A 112 3.27 -5.15 3.54
N LEU A 113 2.79 -4.81 4.74
CA LEU A 113 3.01 -3.54 5.39
C LEU A 113 4.50 -3.29 5.71
N PRO A 114 5.23 -4.15 6.46
CA PRO A 114 6.64 -3.94 6.67
C PRO A 114 7.46 -4.06 5.38
N LEU A 115 7.05 -4.85 4.40
CA LEU A 115 7.74 -4.90 3.11
C LEU A 115 7.61 -3.58 2.33
N ASP A 116 6.44 -2.94 2.37
CA ASP A 116 6.27 -1.61 1.78
C ASP A 116 7.04 -0.52 2.56
N MET A 117 7.09 -0.61 3.91
CA MET A 117 7.97 0.24 4.72
C MET A 117 9.43 0.09 4.30
N TYR A 118 9.92 -1.14 4.11
CA TYR A 118 11.27 -1.37 3.60
C TYR A 118 11.50 -0.75 2.21
N ARG A 119 10.52 -0.86 1.31
CA ARG A 119 10.65 -0.28 -0.05
C ARG A 119 10.87 1.23 0.00
N VAL A 120 10.23 1.92 0.94
CA VAL A 120 10.30 3.39 1.07
C VAL A 120 11.52 3.82 1.89
N THR A 121 11.77 3.18 3.05
CA THR A 121 12.79 3.61 4.00
C THR A 121 14.17 2.97 3.77
N LYS A 122 14.23 1.79 3.13
CA LYS A 122 15.41 0.93 2.99
C LYS A 122 15.95 0.38 4.32
N ASP A 123 15.25 0.57 5.43
CA ASP A 123 15.65 0.01 6.73
C ASP A 123 15.30 -1.49 6.80
N LYS A 124 16.35 -2.30 6.94
CA LYS A 124 16.25 -3.77 6.91
C LYS A 124 15.42 -4.37 8.05
N LYS A 125 15.19 -3.64 9.16
CA LYS A 125 14.30 -4.13 10.24
C LYS A 125 12.91 -4.47 9.72
N TYR A 126 12.39 -3.68 8.79
CA TYR A 126 11.10 -3.91 8.15
C TYR A 126 11.13 -5.13 7.22
N LEU A 127 12.22 -5.30 6.47
CA LEU A 127 12.40 -6.48 5.62
C LEU A 127 12.36 -7.77 6.44
N TYR A 128 13.13 -7.80 7.54
CA TYR A 128 13.19 -8.99 8.41
C TYR A 128 11.87 -9.28 9.12
N LEU A 129 11.02 -8.29 9.35
CA LEU A 129 9.68 -8.51 9.87
C LEU A 129 8.72 -9.05 8.80
N GLY A 130 8.81 -8.57 7.57
CA GLY A 130 7.86 -8.91 6.51
C GLY A 130 8.13 -10.24 5.81
N LEU A 131 9.40 -10.62 5.63
CA LEU A 131 9.78 -11.86 4.93
C LEU A 131 9.11 -13.12 5.50
N PRO A 132 9.08 -13.36 6.83
CA PRO A 132 8.42 -14.56 7.37
C PRO A 132 6.94 -14.67 6.98
N TYR A 133 6.22 -13.55 6.86
CA TYR A 133 4.83 -13.56 6.39
C TYR A 133 4.72 -13.95 4.91
N ALA A 134 5.65 -13.47 4.08
CA ALA A 134 5.68 -13.82 2.66
C ALA A 134 6.04 -15.31 2.47
N ASP A 135 7.06 -15.79 3.18
CA ASP A 135 7.56 -17.17 3.06
C ASP A 135 6.55 -18.18 3.60
N SER A 136 5.87 -17.86 4.71
CA SER A 136 4.88 -18.75 5.33
C SER A 136 3.68 -19.10 4.45
N GLN A 137 3.41 -18.31 3.40
CA GLN A 137 2.32 -18.60 2.46
C GLN A 137 2.53 -19.89 1.66
N TRP A 138 3.76 -20.34 1.55
CA TRP A 138 4.14 -21.55 0.81
C TRP A 138 4.26 -22.78 1.72
N GLU A 139 4.14 -22.60 3.03
CA GLU A 139 4.24 -23.66 4.02
C GLU A 139 2.85 -24.17 4.41
N VAL A 140 2.70 -25.47 4.43
CA VAL A 140 1.50 -26.10 4.98
C VAL A 140 1.67 -26.18 6.50
N PRO A 141 0.79 -25.56 7.31
CA PRO A 141 0.88 -25.66 8.77
C PRO A 141 0.87 -27.11 9.24
N ALA A 142 1.68 -27.42 10.26
CA ALA A 142 1.80 -28.79 10.76
C ALA A 142 0.46 -29.37 11.25
N ASN A 143 -0.44 -28.49 11.73
CA ASN A 143 -1.79 -28.83 12.21
C ASN A 143 -2.88 -28.64 11.15
N ALA A 144 -2.52 -28.43 9.89
CA ALA A 144 -3.50 -28.22 8.82
C ALA A 144 -4.39 -29.45 8.65
N LYS A 145 -5.70 -29.19 8.52
CA LYS A 145 -6.68 -30.24 8.22
C LYS A 145 -6.49 -30.79 6.80
N PRO A 146 -6.94 -32.04 6.50
CA PRO A 146 -6.77 -32.65 5.18
C PRO A 146 -7.27 -31.82 4.00
N LYS A 147 -8.26 -30.95 4.21
CA LYS A 147 -8.79 -30.03 3.17
C LYS A 147 -7.89 -28.82 2.90
N GLU A 148 -6.92 -28.56 3.78
CA GLU A 148 -6.03 -27.41 3.75
C GLU A 148 -4.63 -27.78 3.23
N LYS A 149 -4.40 -29.08 3.01
CA LYS A 149 -3.20 -29.67 2.39
C LYS A 149 -3.43 -29.88 0.89
#